data_e2e0c99e6f27169d47eb386179477106
#
_entry.id   e2e0c99e6f27169d47eb386179477106
#
_cell.length_a   1.000
_cell.length_b   1.000
_cell.length_c   1.000
_cell.angle_alpha   90.00
_cell.angle_beta   90.00
_cell.angle_gamma   90.00
#
_symmetry.space_group_name_H-M   'P 1'
#
loop_
_entity.id
_entity.type
_entity.pdbx_description
1 polymer ?
#
loop_
_entity_poly.entity_id
_entity_poly.type
_entity_poly.pdbx_seq_one_letter_code
_entity_poly.pdbx_strand_id
1 'polypeptide(L)'
;MITKRIIPCLDIKNGRVVKGTNFQGLADVSSPVELAKLYSQCGADELVFYDITASAEGRQLFTDVLRQVASEIFIPLTVGGGINTVEDFDRVLKCGADKVSVNSGAVRNPQLIRDAAQKYGSQCVVLSVDIKRVGGRFRAFAKGGREDTGMEAIGWIKKGVALGAGEVVVNSIDTDGVKQGFDIEMLKVVCDSVNVPVIASGGAGTVAHFTELFRKIPTIDAALAASVFHFGQIRIPDLKQALKEANIIVRL
;
A
#
# COMPACT_ATOMS: atom_id res chain seq x y z
N MET A 1 -16.93 1.79 16.20
CA MET A 1 -16.06 2.70 15.42
C MET A 1 -14.80 1.92 15.08
N ILE A 2 -14.36 1.89 13.82
CA ILE A 2 -13.17 1.14 13.38
C ILE A 2 -11.91 1.96 13.68
N THR A 3 -10.87 1.35 14.23
CA THR A 3 -9.57 1.99 14.49
C THR A 3 -8.83 2.30 13.20
N LYS A 4 -8.17 3.45 13.13
CA LYS A 4 -7.30 3.82 12.00
C LYS A 4 -5.99 3.05 12.09
N ARG A 5 -5.53 2.50 10.96
CA ARG A 5 -4.28 1.72 10.88
C ARG A 5 -3.14 2.60 10.38
N ILE A 6 -1.97 2.44 10.98
CA ILE A 6 -0.70 3.03 10.55
C ILE A 6 0.16 1.92 9.97
N ILE A 7 0.49 2.04 8.67
CA ILE A 7 1.06 0.97 7.87
C ILE A 7 2.41 1.43 7.28
N PRO A 8 3.55 0.93 7.77
CA PRO A 8 4.83 1.08 7.07
C PRO A 8 4.83 0.28 5.75
N CYS A 9 5.51 0.83 4.73
CA CYS A 9 5.72 0.15 3.45
C CYS A 9 7.21 -0.09 3.21
N LEU A 10 7.60 -1.32 2.93
CA LEU A 10 8.93 -1.71 2.50
C LEU A 10 8.97 -1.82 0.98
N ASP A 11 9.58 -0.84 0.31
CA ASP A 11 9.87 -0.88 -1.13
C ASP A 11 11.15 -1.68 -1.36
N ILE A 12 11.05 -2.87 -1.94
CA ILE A 12 12.17 -3.80 -2.11
C ILE A 12 12.70 -3.76 -3.54
N LYS A 13 14.02 -3.62 -3.64
CA LYS A 13 14.78 -3.78 -4.90
C LYS A 13 16.05 -4.60 -4.60
N ASN A 14 16.29 -5.65 -5.38
CA ASN A 14 17.45 -6.53 -5.21
C ASN A 14 17.62 -7.06 -3.76
N GLY A 15 16.50 -7.39 -3.10
CA GLY A 15 16.50 -7.90 -1.72
C GLY A 15 16.80 -6.86 -0.64
N ARG A 16 16.89 -5.57 -0.97
CA ARG A 16 17.14 -4.46 -0.05
C ARG A 16 15.95 -3.49 -0.03
N VAL A 17 15.71 -2.86 1.12
CA VAL A 17 14.75 -1.74 1.21
C VAL A 17 15.38 -0.51 0.56
N VAL A 18 14.63 0.08 -0.36
CA VAL A 18 15.02 1.31 -1.05
C VAL A 18 13.95 2.37 -0.94
N LYS A 19 14.30 3.64 -1.08
CA LYS A 19 13.34 4.74 -1.19
C LYS A 19 13.84 5.84 -2.12
N GLY A 20 12.91 6.40 -2.90
CA GLY A 20 13.12 7.55 -3.78
C GLY A 20 11.96 8.55 -3.69
N THR A 21 11.97 9.53 -4.59
CA THR A 21 10.88 10.52 -4.77
C THR A 21 10.23 10.29 -6.13
N ASN A 22 8.89 10.28 -6.19
CA ASN A 22 8.12 10.00 -7.43
C ASN A 22 8.63 8.73 -8.16
N PHE A 23 8.95 7.68 -7.41
CA PHE A 23 9.51 6.40 -7.91
C PHE A 23 10.87 6.51 -8.60
N GLN A 24 11.63 7.60 -8.39
CA GLN A 24 12.95 7.86 -8.97
C GLN A 24 14.01 8.08 -7.90
N GLY A 25 15.29 8.00 -8.28
CA GLY A 25 16.42 8.31 -7.37
C GLY A 25 16.51 7.37 -6.17
N LEU A 26 16.32 6.06 -6.36
CA LEU A 26 16.28 5.06 -5.29
C LEU A 26 17.62 4.97 -4.55
N ALA A 27 17.61 5.20 -3.23
CA ALA A 27 18.70 4.98 -2.31
C ALA A 27 18.46 3.74 -1.45
N ASP A 28 19.51 2.99 -1.11
CA ASP A 28 19.45 1.88 -0.15
C ASP A 28 19.17 2.43 1.25
N VAL A 29 18.28 1.78 1.98
CA VAL A 29 17.90 2.17 3.35
C VAL A 29 18.39 1.16 4.37
N SER A 30 17.99 -0.12 4.27
CA SER A 30 18.28 -1.14 5.27
C SER A 30 17.93 -2.56 4.81
N SER A 31 18.15 -3.54 5.69
CA SER A 31 17.63 -4.90 5.59
C SER A 31 16.11 -4.91 5.74
N PRO A 32 15.35 -5.58 4.85
CA PRO A 32 13.91 -5.73 5.00
C PRO A 32 13.51 -6.41 6.32
N VAL A 33 14.27 -7.41 6.75
CA VAL A 33 14.00 -8.18 7.97
C VAL A 33 14.14 -7.33 9.23
N GLU A 34 15.22 -6.53 9.32
CA GLU A 34 15.45 -5.65 10.46
C GLU A 34 14.38 -4.56 10.58
N LEU A 35 14.00 -3.93 9.46
CA LEU A 35 12.95 -2.92 9.46
C LEU A 35 11.58 -3.52 9.78
N ALA A 36 11.26 -4.70 9.25
CA ALA A 36 10.01 -5.39 9.54
C ALA A 36 9.87 -5.69 11.03
N LYS A 37 10.92 -6.23 11.65
CA LYS A 37 10.99 -6.51 13.08
C LYS A 37 10.82 -5.24 13.91
N LEU A 38 11.53 -4.17 13.55
CA LEU A 38 11.42 -2.86 14.21
C LEU A 38 9.97 -2.35 14.16
N TYR A 39 9.32 -2.34 13.00
CA TYR A 39 7.95 -1.85 12.86
C TYR A 39 6.94 -2.70 13.62
N SER A 40 7.08 -4.02 13.59
CA SER A 40 6.24 -4.92 14.38
C SER A 40 6.35 -4.62 15.88
N GLN A 41 7.57 -4.39 16.38
CA GLN A 41 7.83 -4.05 17.79
C GLN A 41 7.40 -2.63 18.17
N CYS A 42 7.44 -1.69 17.21
CA CYS A 42 7.01 -0.31 17.42
C CYS A 42 5.50 -0.08 17.30
N GLY A 43 4.70 -1.16 17.17
CA GLY A 43 3.25 -1.07 17.17
C GLY A 43 2.65 -0.63 15.83
N ALA A 44 3.28 -0.90 14.70
CA ALA A 44 2.62 -0.84 13.40
C ALA A 44 1.40 -1.74 13.38
N ASP A 45 0.33 -1.35 12.68
CA ASP A 45 -0.91 -2.13 12.65
C ASP A 45 -0.89 -3.21 11.58
N GLU A 46 -0.07 -3.01 10.54
CA GLU A 46 0.12 -3.89 9.39
C GLU A 46 1.47 -3.52 8.74
N LEU A 47 2.06 -4.41 7.96
CA LEU A 47 3.24 -4.14 7.14
C LEU A 47 2.93 -4.42 5.68
N VAL A 48 3.41 -3.54 4.78
CA VAL A 48 3.36 -3.75 3.34
C VAL A 48 4.77 -4.03 2.82
N PHE A 49 4.91 -5.07 1.99
CA PHE A 49 6.13 -5.48 1.31
C PHE A 49 5.90 -5.42 -0.20
N TYR A 50 6.51 -4.47 -0.88
CA TYR A 50 6.44 -4.34 -2.33
C TYR A 50 7.78 -4.61 -3.00
N ASP A 51 7.84 -5.64 -3.86
CA ASP A 51 8.93 -5.79 -4.83
C ASP A 51 8.66 -4.85 -6.01
N ILE A 52 9.26 -3.67 -5.97
CA ILE A 52 8.95 -2.56 -6.89
C ILE A 52 9.53 -2.74 -8.30
N THR A 53 10.39 -3.74 -8.51
CA THR A 53 10.99 -4.02 -9.82
C THR A 53 10.48 -5.29 -10.48
N ALA A 54 9.92 -6.24 -9.71
CA ALA A 54 9.46 -7.52 -10.22
C ALA A 54 8.52 -7.42 -11.43
N SER A 55 7.53 -6.51 -11.36
CA SER A 55 6.56 -6.30 -12.44
C SER A 55 7.17 -5.67 -13.70
N ALA A 56 8.14 -4.78 -13.55
CA ALA A 56 8.83 -4.12 -14.66
C ALA A 56 9.86 -5.04 -15.31
N GLU A 57 10.53 -5.89 -14.52
CA GLU A 57 11.55 -6.85 -14.96
C GLU A 57 10.95 -8.18 -15.44
N GLY A 58 9.65 -8.39 -15.28
CA GLY A 58 8.97 -9.63 -15.66
C GLY A 58 9.42 -10.85 -14.85
N ARG A 59 9.97 -10.65 -13.65
CA ARG A 59 10.44 -11.72 -12.77
C ARG A 59 9.49 -11.99 -11.60
N GLN A 60 9.71 -13.09 -10.94
CA GLN A 60 9.00 -13.43 -9.70
C GLN A 60 9.54 -12.62 -8.51
N LEU A 61 8.68 -12.43 -7.51
CA LEU A 61 9.00 -11.80 -6.24
C LEU A 61 10.07 -12.58 -5.46
N PHE A 62 10.89 -11.90 -4.66
CA PHE A 62 11.91 -12.49 -3.80
C PHE A 62 11.29 -13.25 -2.61
N THR A 63 10.99 -14.54 -2.80
CA THR A 63 10.29 -15.36 -1.80
C THR A 63 11.13 -15.67 -0.56
N ASP A 64 12.45 -15.78 -0.68
CA ASP A 64 13.32 -16.10 0.46
C ASP A 64 13.38 -14.93 1.45
N VAL A 65 13.50 -13.69 0.95
CA VAL A 65 13.43 -12.49 1.78
C VAL A 65 12.04 -12.35 2.41
N LEU A 66 10.98 -12.66 1.66
CA LEU A 66 9.61 -12.63 2.17
C LEU A 66 9.41 -13.60 3.34
N ARG A 67 9.89 -14.86 3.23
CA ARG A 67 9.79 -15.83 4.33
C ARG A 67 10.53 -15.36 5.59
N GLN A 68 11.71 -14.78 5.43
CA GLN A 68 12.46 -14.22 6.55
C GLN A 68 11.72 -13.07 7.23
N VAL A 69 11.13 -12.15 6.45
CA VAL A 69 10.29 -11.07 6.99
C VAL A 69 9.09 -11.63 7.73
N ALA A 70 8.34 -12.57 7.11
CA ALA A 70 7.14 -13.16 7.70
C ALA A 70 7.42 -13.91 9.01
N SER A 71 8.61 -14.52 9.17
CA SER A 71 8.98 -15.23 10.41
C SER A 71 9.31 -14.30 11.59
N GLU A 72 9.59 -13.03 11.35
CA GLU A 72 10.01 -12.07 12.38
C GLU A 72 8.91 -11.11 12.84
N ILE A 73 7.73 -11.13 12.22
CA ILE A 73 6.64 -10.20 12.53
C ILE A 73 5.39 -10.92 13.02
N PHE A 74 4.58 -10.23 13.85
CA PHE A 74 3.31 -10.73 14.40
C PHE A 74 2.15 -9.79 14.07
N ILE A 75 2.29 -8.97 13.03
CA ILE A 75 1.27 -8.09 12.47
C ILE A 75 0.94 -8.54 11.05
N PRO A 76 -0.27 -8.26 10.53
CA PRO A 76 -0.65 -8.63 9.17
C PRO A 76 0.36 -8.15 8.13
N LEU A 77 0.66 -9.01 7.16
CA LEU A 77 1.61 -8.75 6.07
C LEU A 77 0.90 -8.75 4.72
N THR A 78 0.86 -7.58 4.08
CA THR A 78 0.41 -7.43 2.70
C THR A 78 1.61 -7.43 1.75
N VAL A 79 1.58 -8.28 0.72
CA VAL A 79 2.69 -8.46 -0.21
C VAL A 79 2.26 -8.19 -1.64
N GLY A 80 3.08 -7.45 -2.39
CA GLY A 80 2.84 -7.16 -3.81
C GLY A 80 4.13 -7.05 -4.62
N GLY A 81 3.95 -6.91 -5.93
CA GLY A 81 5.03 -6.87 -6.91
C GLY A 81 5.15 -8.18 -7.70
N GLY A 82 5.05 -8.10 -9.03
CA GLY A 82 5.18 -9.26 -9.91
C GLY A 82 4.04 -10.28 -9.84
N ILE A 83 2.90 -9.94 -9.26
CA ILE A 83 1.72 -10.82 -9.13
C ILE A 83 0.89 -10.76 -10.41
N ASN A 84 0.77 -11.89 -11.11
CA ASN A 84 0.13 -11.97 -12.42
C ASN A 84 -0.88 -13.11 -12.54
N THR A 85 -0.78 -14.13 -11.70
CA THR A 85 -1.60 -15.35 -11.75
C THR A 85 -2.10 -15.74 -10.36
N VAL A 86 -3.06 -16.65 -10.30
CA VAL A 86 -3.56 -17.23 -9.03
C VAL A 86 -2.47 -18.06 -8.34
N GLU A 87 -1.56 -18.66 -9.11
CA GLU A 87 -0.40 -19.39 -8.60
C GLU A 87 0.60 -18.46 -7.90
N ASP A 88 0.72 -17.20 -8.37
CA ASP A 88 1.51 -16.17 -7.66
C ASP A 88 0.90 -15.84 -6.29
N PHE A 89 -0.45 -15.76 -6.19
CA PHE A 89 -1.14 -15.64 -4.89
C PHE A 89 -0.80 -16.81 -3.97
N ASP A 90 -0.95 -18.04 -4.46
CA ASP A 90 -0.67 -19.25 -3.68
C ASP A 90 0.77 -19.24 -3.14
N ARG A 91 1.73 -18.91 -4.00
CA ARG A 91 3.14 -18.84 -3.63
C ARG A 91 3.41 -17.82 -2.54
N VAL A 92 2.83 -16.61 -2.64
CA VAL A 92 3.05 -15.51 -1.70
C VAL A 92 2.38 -15.80 -0.35
N LEU A 93 1.13 -16.31 -0.35
CA LEU A 93 0.42 -16.71 0.85
C LEU A 93 1.15 -17.85 1.59
N LYS A 94 1.68 -18.84 0.87
CA LYS A 94 2.51 -19.93 1.44
C LYS A 94 3.86 -19.45 2.00
N CYS A 95 4.31 -18.26 1.63
CA CYS A 95 5.51 -17.64 2.20
C CYS A 95 5.22 -16.85 3.48
N GLY A 96 3.95 -16.77 3.93
CA GLY A 96 3.54 -16.13 5.18
C GLY A 96 2.85 -14.77 5.00
N ALA A 97 2.46 -14.38 3.78
CA ALA A 97 1.61 -13.20 3.59
C ALA A 97 0.17 -13.49 4.02
N ASP A 98 -0.50 -12.49 4.61
CA ASP A 98 -1.93 -12.53 4.94
C ASP A 98 -2.77 -12.00 3.77
N LYS A 99 -2.24 -11.05 3.01
CA LYS A 99 -2.91 -10.42 1.88
C LYS A 99 -1.95 -10.28 0.70
N VAL A 100 -2.51 -10.28 -0.51
CA VAL A 100 -1.76 -10.10 -1.75
C VAL A 100 -2.26 -8.88 -2.49
N SER A 101 -1.35 -7.97 -2.79
CA SER A 101 -1.63 -6.71 -3.48
C SER A 101 -1.32 -6.83 -4.97
N VAL A 102 -2.30 -6.47 -5.80
CA VAL A 102 -2.20 -6.51 -7.26
C VAL A 102 -2.46 -5.15 -7.89
N ASN A 103 -1.65 -4.76 -8.88
CA ASN A 103 -1.86 -3.61 -9.75
C ASN A 103 -1.75 -4.05 -11.22
N SER A 104 -0.55 -4.07 -11.80
CA SER A 104 -0.31 -4.33 -13.23
C SER A 104 -0.85 -5.68 -13.72
N GLY A 105 -0.83 -6.72 -12.88
CA GLY A 105 -1.42 -8.02 -13.20
C GLY A 105 -2.94 -7.93 -13.37
N ALA A 106 -3.61 -7.21 -12.46
CA ALA A 106 -5.05 -6.97 -12.52
C ALA A 106 -5.45 -6.05 -13.69
N VAL A 107 -4.62 -5.05 -14.02
CA VAL A 107 -4.83 -4.19 -15.20
C VAL A 107 -4.82 -5.02 -16.49
N ARG A 108 -3.86 -5.94 -16.63
CA ARG A 108 -3.77 -6.82 -17.80
C ARG A 108 -4.87 -7.88 -17.86
N ASN A 109 -5.21 -8.45 -16.71
CA ASN A 109 -6.23 -9.49 -16.57
C ASN A 109 -7.09 -9.22 -15.33
N PRO A 110 -8.18 -8.46 -15.44
CA PRO A 110 -9.07 -8.17 -14.31
C PRO A 110 -9.71 -9.44 -13.69
N GLN A 111 -9.83 -10.53 -14.45
CA GLN A 111 -10.37 -11.80 -13.96
C GLN A 111 -9.50 -12.38 -12.81
N LEU A 112 -8.20 -12.06 -12.77
CA LEU A 112 -7.30 -12.42 -11.66
C LEU A 112 -7.86 -12.05 -10.28
N ILE A 113 -8.49 -10.86 -10.16
CA ILE A 113 -9.11 -10.41 -8.90
C ILE A 113 -10.22 -11.38 -8.48
N ARG A 114 -11.10 -11.73 -9.42
CA ARG A 114 -12.23 -12.64 -9.16
C ARG A 114 -11.75 -14.04 -8.79
N ASP A 115 -10.84 -14.59 -9.56
CA ASP A 115 -10.34 -15.95 -9.34
C ASP A 115 -9.61 -16.06 -8.00
N ALA A 116 -8.81 -15.06 -7.65
CA ALA A 116 -8.16 -14.98 -6.35
C ALA A 116 -9.15 -14.83 -5.19
N ALA A 117 -10.15 -13.95 -5.34
CA ALA A 117 -11.18 -13.74 -4.33
C ALA A 117 -12.05 -14.99 -4.11
N GLN A 118 -12.38 -15.73 -5.17
CA GLN A 118 -13.12 -16.99 -5.07
C GLN A 118 -12.31 -18.08 -4.37
N LYS A 119 -11.01 -18.14 -4.59
CA LYS A 119 -10.14 -19.19 -4.05
C LYS A 119 -9.68 -18.90 -2.62
N TYR A 120 -9.35 -17.65 -2.29
CA TYR A 120 -8.73 -17.29 -1.01
C TYR A 120 -9.60 -16.37 -0.13
N GLY A 121 -10.73 -15.90 -0.64
CA GLY A 121 -11.57 -14.90 -0.01
C GLY A 121 -11.18 -13.46 -0.38
N SER A 122 -12.17 -12.58 -0.44
CA SER A 122 -11.96 -11.16 -0.77
C SER A 122 -10.97 -10.46 0.17
N GLN A 123 -10.96 -10.85 1.45
CA GLN A 123 -10.05 -10.28 2.47
C GLN A 123 -8.56 -10.50 2.16
N CYS A 124 -8.21 -11.48 1.32
CA CYS A 124 -6.84 -11.72 0.88
C CYS A 124 -6.44 -10.89 -0.34
N VAL A 125 -7.39 -10.20 -1.00
CA VAL A 125 -7.15 -9.49 -2.26
C VAL A 125 -7.15 -7.99 -2.04
N VAL A 126 -5.99 -7.36 -2.21
CA VAL A 126 -5.81 -5.91 -2.14
C VAL A 126 -5.59 -5.38 -3.55
N LEU A 127 -6.47 -4.48 -4.02
CA LEU A 127 -6.26 -3.77 -5.28
C LEU A 127 -5.41 -2.52 -5.02
N SER A 128 -4.18 -2.50 -5.51
CA SER A 128 -3.32 -1.31 -5.49
C SER A 128 -3.52 -0.51 -6.78
N VAL A 129 -3.75 0.79 -6.66
CA VAL A 129 -3.94 1.68 -7.80
C VAL A 129 -3.04 2.90 -7.66
N ASP A 130 -2.07 3.02 -8.58
CA ASP A 130 -1.27 4.22 -8.73
C ASP A 130 -2.08 5.24 -9.53
N ILE A 131 -2.34 6.42 -8.96
CA ILE A 131 -3.20 7.44 -9.56
C ILE A 131 -2.40 8.70 -9.81
N LYS A 132 -2.60 9.29 -11.00
CA LYS A 132 -2.05 10.59 -11.39
C LYS A 132 -3.12 11.47 -12.02
N ARG A 133 -3.03 12.79 -11.82
CA ARG A 133 -3.84 13.74 -12.55
C ARG A 133 -3.28 13.97 -13.96
N VAL A 134 -4.07 13.65 -14.97
CA VAL A 134 -3.74 13.88 -16.38
C VAL A 134 -4.91 14.62 -17.03
N GLY A 135 -4.67 15.84 -17.50
CA GLY A 135 -5.71 16.66 -18.10
C GLY A 135 -6.92 16.92 -17.18
N GLY A 136 -6.69 17.10 -15.88
CA GLY A 136 -7.74 17.33 -14.87
C GLY A 136 -8.55 16.07 -14.47
N ARG A 137 -8.15 14.88 -14.92
CA ARG A 137 -8.81 13.61 -14.61
C ARG A 137 -7.88 12.67 -13.83
N PHE A 138 -8.44 11.84 -12.96
CA PHE A 138 -7.71 10.80 -12.27
C PHE A 138 -7.51 9.59 -13.18
N ARG A 139 -6.25 9.28 -13.52
CA ARG A 139 -5.86 8.19 -14.39
C ARG A 139 -5.15 7.11 -13.58
N ALA A 140 -5.49 5.84 -13.86
CA ALA A 140 -4.80 4.70 -13.28
C ALA A 140 -3.51 4.39 -14.06
N PHE A 141 -2.43 4.11 -13.33
CA PHE A 141 -1.11 3.77 -13.86
C PHE A 141 -0.71 2.34 -13.48
N ALA A 142 0.09 1.73 -14.33
CA ALA A 142 0.68 0.41 -14.14
C ALA A 142 2.22 0.50 -14.04
N LYS A 143 2.88 -0.64 -13.82
CA LYS A 143 4.35 -0.79 -13.77
C LYS A 143 5.03 0.17 -12.79
N GLY A 144 4.43 0.32 -11.59
CA GLY A 144 4.93 1.24 -10.56
C GLY A 144 4.87 2.69 -11.03
N GLY A 145 3.73 3.13 -11.52
CA GLY A 145 3.48 4.52 -11.93
C GLY A 145 4.11 4.96 -13.26
N ARG A 146 4.70 4.02 -14.04
CA ARG A 146 5.44 4.35 -15.28
C ARG A 146 4.60 4.31 -16.54
N GLU A 147 3.46 3.61 -16.54
CA GLU A 147 2.62 3.38 -17.72
C GLU A 147 1.20 3.89 -17.46
N ASP A 148 0.77 4.91 -18.24
CA ASP A 148 -0.63 5.34 -18.24
C ASP A 148 -1.48 4.26 -18.92
N THR A 149 -2.41 3.67 -18.17
CA THR A 149 -3.29 2.60 -18.68
C THR A 149 -4.40 3.11 -19.59
N GLY A 150 -4.61 4.41 -19.66
CA GLY A 150 -5.76 5.02 -20.32
C GLY A 150 -7.07 4.94 -19.53
N MET A 151 -7.11 4.20 -18.41
CA MET A 151 -8.35 4.01 -17.62
C MET A 151 -8.58 5.16 -16.65
N GLU A 152 -9.85 5.53 -16.49
CA GLU A 152 -10.28 6.40 -15.41
C GLU A 152 -10.19 5.63 -14.09
N ALA A 153 -9.48 6.22 -13.10
CA ALA A 153 -9.07 5.51 -11.89
C ALA A 153 -10.25 5.08 -11.01
N ILE A 154 -11.27 5.92 -10.84
CA ILE A 154 -12.43 5.63 -9.98
C ILE A 154 -13.27 4.49 -10.58
N GLY A 155 -13.48 4.51 -11.88
CA GLY A 155 -14.17 3.43 -12.61
C GLY A 155 -13.41 2.11 -12.50
N TRP A 156 -12.08 2.15 -12.58
CA TRP A 156 -11.24 0.97 -12.39
C TRP A 156 -11.35 0.40 -10.97
N ILE A 157 -11.26 1.25 -9.94
CA ILE A 157 -11.43 0.86 -8.54
C ILE A 157 -12.79 0.19 -8.31
N LYS A 158 -13.89 0.82 -8.76
CA LYS A 158 -15.24 0.24 -8.67
C LYS A 158 -15.33 -1.13 -9.32
N LYS A 159 -14.74 -1.27 -10.52
CA LYS A 159 -14.70 -2.56 -11.23
C LYS A 159 -13.91 -3.61 -10.43
N GLY A 160 -12.76 -3.26 -9.86
CA GLY A 160 -11.95 -4.17 -9.06
C GLY A 160 -12.66 -4.64 -7.79
N VAL A 161 -13.35 -3.73 -7.10
CA VAL A 161 -14.19 -4.08 -5.93
C VAL A 161 -15.35 -5.00 -6.34
N ALA A 162 -16.03 -4.72 -7.44
CA ALA A 162 -17.10 -5.59 -7.96
C ALA A 162 -16.58 -6.97 -8.39
N LEU A 163 -15.30 -7.10 -8.73
CA LEU A 163 -14.65 -8.37 -9.03
C LEU A 163 -14.22 -9.14 -7.76
N GLY A 164 -14.24 -8.52 -6.58
CA GLY A 164 -13.96 -9.18 -5.31
C GLY A 164 -12.73 -8.67 -4.56
N ALA A 165 -12.13 -7.55 -4.95
CA ALA A 165 -11.11 -6.92 -4.10
C ALA A 165 -11.74 -6.50 -2.77
N GLY A 166 -11.17 -6.97 -1.67
CA GLY A 166 -11.66 -6.71 -0.31
C GLY A 166 -11.04 -5.48 0.34
N GLU A 167 -10.01 -4.89 -0.28
CA GLU A 167 -9.32 -3.68 0.19
C GLU A 167 -8.68 -2.95 -1.00
N VAL A 168 -8.55 -1.63 -0.90
CA VAL A 168 -7.91 -0.80 -1.94
C VAL A 168 -6.77 0.02 -1.34
N VAL A 169 -5.58 -0.06 -1.92
CA VAL A 169 -4.48 0.88 -1.68
C VAL A 169 -4.49 1.92 -2.79
N VAL A 170 -4.61 3.18 -2.42
CA VAL A 170 -4.60 4.31 -3.35
C VAL A 170 -3.30 5.08 -3.19
N ASN A 171 -2.46 5.02 -4.20
CA ASN A 171 -1.17 5.70 -4.19
C ASN A 171 -1.19 6.90 -5.14
N SER A 172 -1.05 8.11 -4.58
CA SER A 172 -0.97 9.33 -5.36
C SER A 172 0.45 9.53 -5.90
N ILE A 173 0.63 9.38 -7.22
CA ILE A 173 1.92 9.64 -7.88
C ILE A 173 2.30 11.11 -7.73
N ASP A 174 1.32 12.03 -7.78
CA ASP A 174 1.56 13.47 -7.72
C ASP A 174 2.13 13.92 -6.37
N THR A 175 1.82 13.18 -5.28
CA THR A 175 2.27 13.53 -3.92
C THR A 175 3.33 12.56 -3.36
N ASP A 176 3.62 11.42 -4.02
CA ASP A 176 4.57 10.44 -3.49
C ASP A 176 5.98 11.01 -3.32
N GLY A 177 6.51 10.90 -2.10
CA GLY A 177 7.82 11.41 -1.74
C GLY A 177 7.92 12.94 -1.60
N VAL A 178 6.88 13.70 -1.95
CA VAL A 178 6.86 15.18 -1.89
C VAL A 178 6.76 15.70 -0.45
N LYS A 179 6.16 14.91 0.47
CA LYS A 179 6.04 15.23 1.91
C LYS A 179 5.23 16.49 2.23
N GLN A 180 4.28 16.87 1.37
CA GLN A 180 3.42 18.05 1.54
C GLN A 180 1.97 17.70 1.92
N GLY A 181 1.71 16.46 2.30
CA GLY A 181 0.39 15.95 2.70
C GLY A 181 -0.19 14.97 1.70
N PHE A 182 -1.19 14.22 2.17
CA PHE A 182 -1.94 13.29 1.34
C PHE A 182 -2.85 14.03 0.34
N ASP A 183 -3.16 13.39 -0.79
CA ASP A 183 -4.11 13.91 -1.77
C ASP A 183 -5.56 13.77 -1.28
N ILE A 184 -5.99 14.71 -0.44
CA ILE A 184 -7.30 14.66 0.23
C ILE A 184 -8.44 14.65 -0.77
N GLU A 185 -8.35 15.42 -1.86
CA GLU A 185 -9.40 15.50 -2.89
C GLU A 185 -9.62 14.15 -3.56
N MET A 186 -8.54 13.55 -4.06
CA MET A 186 -8.59 12.24 -4.72
C MET A 186 -9.07 11.14 -3.77
N LEU A 187 -8.52 11.08 -2.56
CA LEU A 187 -8.85 10.07 -1.55
C LEU A 187 -10.32 10.16 -1.12
N LYS A 188 -10.87 11.39 -0.99
CA LYS A 188 -12.28 11.59 -0.68
C LYS A 188 -13.17 11.01 -1.78
N VAL A 189 -12.88 11.31 -3.05
CA VAL A 189 -13.64 10.76 -4.20
C VAL A 189 -13.60 9.24 -4.20
N VAL A 190 -12.44 8.61 -3.90
CA VAL A 190 -12.33 7.15 -3.81
C VAL A 190 -13.17 6.61 -2.67
N CYS A 191 -13.03 7.15 -1.44
CA CYS A 191 -13.78 6.68 -0.27
C CYS A 191 -15.31 6.81 -0.46
N ASP A 192 -15.76 7.86 -1.12
CA ASP A 192 -17.19 8.06 -1.43
C ASP A 192 -17.71 7.11 -2.52
N SER A 193 -16.81 6.39 -3.22
CA SER A 193 -17.13 5.57 -4.38
C SER A 193 -17.17 4.05 -4.12
N VAL A 194 -16.63 3.57 -3.00
CA VAL A 194 -16.55 2.13 -2.65
C VAL A 194 -16.89 1.89 -1.18
N ASN A 195 -17.27 0.62 -0.86
CA ASN A 195 -17.65 0.20 0.49
C ASN A 195 -16.66 -0.78 1.14
N VAL A 196 -15.44 -0.88 0.58
CA VAL A 196 -14.35 -1.67 1.14
C VAL A 196 -13.32 -0.74 1.78
N PRO A 197 -12.49 -1.23 2.71
CA PRO A 197 -11.43 -0.45 3.31
C PRO A 197 -10.52 0.21 2.27
N VAL A 198 -10.17 1.49 2.51
CA VAL A 198 -9.28 2.28 1.66
C VAL A 198 -8.05 2.70 2.46
N ILE A 199 -6.87 2.45 1.91
CA ILE A 199 -5.57 2.81 2.45
C ILE A 199 -5.01 3.98 1.63
N ALA A 200 -4.74 5.10 2.28
CA ALA A 200 -4.09 6.26 1.66
C ALA A 200 -2.57 6.07 1.58
N SER A 201 -1.98 6.31 0.42
CA SER A 201 -0.54 6.28 0.19
C SER A 201 -0.06 7.47 -0.64
N GLY A 202 1.15 7.96 -0.32
CA GLY A 202 1.79 9.09 -1.00
C GLY A 202 1.51 10.44 -0.32
N GLY A 203 2.59 11.19 -0.04
CA GLY A 203 2.53 12.57 0.45
C GLY A 203 2.76 12.79 1.95
N ALA A 204 2.80 11.75 2.77
CA ALA A 204 3.08 11.87 4.20
C ALA A 204 4.44 12.54 4.48
N GLY A 205 4.46 13.57 5.31
CA GLY A 205 5.69 14.30 5.68
C GLY A 205 5.76 14.65 7.16
N THR A 206 4.64 14.91 7.81
CA THR A 206 4.55 15.29 9.23
C THR A 206 3.38 14.60 9.92
N VAL A 207 3.40 14.56 11.25
CA VAL A 207 2.26 14.07 12.07
C VAL A 207 0.96 14.79 11.73
N ALA A 208 1.03 16.11 11.45
CA ALA A 208 -0.13 16.89 11.07
C ALA A 208 -0.82 16.38 9.81
N HIS A 209 -0.08 15.85 8.83
CA HIS A 209 -0.66 15.30 7.61
C HIS A 209 -1.54 14.06 7.88
N PHE A 210 -1.15 13.19 8.81
CA PHE A 210 -1.97 12.05 9.23
C PHE A 210 -3.23 12.52 9.98
N THR A 211 -3.09 13.50 10.87
CA THR A 211 -4.22 14.09 11.59
C THR A 211 -5.21 14.73 10.62
N GLU A 212 -4.71 15.49 9.64
CA GLU A 212 -5.53 16.11 8.60
C GLU A 212 -6.28 15.08 7.77
N LEU A 213 -5.58 14.02 7.31
CA LEU A 213 -6.18 12.93 6.55
C LEU A 213 -7.39 12.33 7.27
N PHE A 214 -7.18 11.87 8.51
CA PHE A 214 -8.23 11.17 9.27
C PHE A 214 -9.38 12.09 9.72
N ARG A 215 -9.12 13.39 9.90
CA ARG A 215 -10.17 14.37 10.18
C ARG A 215 -10.98 14.74 8.95
N LYS A 216 -10.32 14.96 7.81
CA LYS A 216 -11.01 15.36 6.56
C LYS A 216 -11.73 14.21 5.88
N ILE A 217 -11.24 12.97 6.07
CA ILE A 217 -11.84 11.76 5.50
C ILE A 217 -12.05 10.73 6.62
N PRO A 218 -13.11 10.87 7.45
CA PRO A 218 -13.37 9.91 8.54
C PRO A 218 -13.63 8.48 8.08
N THR A 219 -13.95 8.29 6.80
CA THR A 219 -14.19 6.98 6.16
C THR A 219 -12.91 6.28 5.72
N ILE A 220 -11.75 6.97 5.62
CA ILE A 220 -10.47 6.33 5.30
C ILE A 220 -10.04 5.38 6.42
N ASP A 221 -9.56 4.20 6.09
CA ASP A 221 -9.28 3.14 7.08
C ASP A 221 -7.83 3.12 7.54
N ALA A 222 -6.90 3.54 6.68
CA ALA A 222 -5.48 3.49 6.99
C ALA A 222 -4.67 4.55 6.26
N ALA A 223 -3.50 4.84 6.81
CA ALA A 223 -2.44 5.62 6.18
C ALA A 223 -1.17 4.78 6.04
N LEU A 224 -0.68 4.67 4.81
CA LEU A 224 0.56 4.00 4.45
C LEU A 224 1.64 5.03 4.19
N ALA A 225 2.83 4.82 4.77
CA ALA A 225 3.99 5.66 4.54
C ALA A 225 5.30 4.84 4.61
N ALA A 226 6.35 5.36 3.98
CA ALA A 226 7.66 4.72 3.91
C ALA A 226 8.75 5.65 4.47
N SER A 227 9.17 6.66 3.73
CA SER A 227 10.35 7.49 4.02
C SER A 227 10.33 8.16 5.40
N VAL A 228 9.18 8.66 5.85
CA VAL A 228 9.06 9.34 7.16
C VAL A 228 9.35 8.38 8.33
N PHE A 229 9.05 7.09 8.17
CA PHE A 229 9.36 6.04 9.14
C PHE A 229 10.80 5.53 8.97
N HIS A 230 11.23 5.25 7.73
CA HIS A 230 12.57 4.70 7.45
C HIS A 230 13.70 5.61 7.90
N PHE A 231 13.52 6.93 7.76
CA PHE A 231 14.51 7.92 8.16
C PHE A 231 14.29 8.47 9.58
N GLY A 232 13.41 7.84 10.37
CA GLY A 232 13.16 8.22 11.75
C GLY A 232 12.57 9.63 11.95
N GLN A 233 12.02 10.23 10.89
CA GLN A 233 11.39 11.56 10.95
C GLN A 233 10.10 11.53 11.79
N ILE A 234 9.39 10.41 11.76
CA ILE A 234 8.21 10.13 12.57
C ILE A 234 8.37 8.75 13.19
N ARG A 235 8.25 8.63 14.50
CA ARG A 235 8.18 7.34 15.20
C ARG A 235 6.71 6.91 15.28
N ILE A 236 6.40 5.66 15.01
CA ILE A 236 5.02 5.15 15.00
C ILE A 236 4.31 5.32 16.35
N PRO A 237 4.95 5.03 17.51
CA PRO A 237 4.34 5.28 18.83
C PRO A 237 3.96 6.76 19.05
N ASP A 238 4.87 7.68 18.67
CA ASP A 238 4.65 9.11 18.85
C ASP A 238 3.51 9.62 17.94
N LEU A 239 3.44 9.12 16.69
CA LEU A 239 2.34 9.39 15.77
C LEU A 239 1.01 8.93 16.35
N LYS A 240 0.94 7.69 16.84
CA LYS A 240 -0.30 7.12 17.40
C LYS A 240 -0.74 7.87 18.66
N GLN A 241 0.19 8.28 19.50
CA GLN A 241 -0.10 9.11 20.68
C GLN A 241 -0.69 10.46 20.25
N ALA A 242 -0.09 11.15 19.28
CA ALA A 242 -0.61 12.42 18.76
C ALA A 242 -1.99 12.27 18.10
N LEU A 243 -2.24 11.17 17.38
CA LEU A 243 -3.55 10.88 16.80
C LEU A 243 -4.61 10.66 17.89
N LYS A 244 -4.27 9.94 18.97
CA LYS A 244 -5.15 9.75 20.11
C LYS A 244 -5.49 11.09 20.80
N GLU A 245 -4.51 11.96 21.00
CA GLU A 245 -4.70 13.32 21.54
C GLU A 245 -5.58 14.19 20.62
N ALA A 246 -5.54 13.93 19.31
CA ALA A 246 -6.41 14.55 18.33
C ALA A 246 -7.82 13.93 18.23
N ASN A 247 -8.19 13.01 19.15
CA ASN A 247 -9.44 12.23 19.20
C ASN A 247 -9.64 11.32 17.97
N ILE A 248 -8.55 10.85 17.35
CA ILE A 248 -8.58 9.84 16.29
C ILE A 248 -8.33 8.46 16.93
N ILE A 249 -9.24 7.52 16.70
CA ILE A 249 -9.15 6.18 17.33
C ILE A 249 -8.08 5.36 16.62
N VAL A 250 -7.03 5.03 17.35
CA VAL A 250 -5.93 4.14 16.95
C VAL A 250 -5.69 3.06 18.01
N ARG A 251 -5.08 1.95 17.62
CA ARG A 251 -4.58 0.94 18.56
C ARG A 251 -3.18 1.39 19.03
N LEU A 252 -2.95 1.45 20.34
CA LEU A 252 -1.63 1.74 20.95
C LEU A 252 -0.84 0.46 21.15
#